data_18890c09b610ac99d9146b351d8536f7
#
_entry.id   18890c09b610ac99d9146b351d8536f7
#
_cell.length_a   1.000
_cell.length_b   1.000
_cell.length_c   1.000
_cell.angle_alpha   90.00
_cell.angle_beta   90.00
_cell.angle_gamma   90.00
#
_symmetry.space_group_name_H-M   'P 1'
#
loop_
_entity.id
_entity.type
_entity.pdbx_description
1 polymer ?
#
loop_
_entity_poly.entity_id
_entity_poly.type
_entity_poly.pdbx_seq_one_letter_code
_entity_poly.pdbx_strand_id
1 'polypeptide(L)'
;MSYQAIAKRLRLPTGREVALLDGLKFCYDLSETDAVILFELLRGKEYTVDSLTDLLNLSKATINRGLTKLVELGFVERIREKRSQVGRPRYKYSISNPKRIVSRIMKDFEQCSEAFKNALREAFRELVSKT
;
A
#
# COMPACT_ATOMS: atom_id res chain seq x y z
N MET A 1 10.44 12.43 -1.31
CA MET A 1 9.49 12.02 -2.35
C MET A 1 9.11 10.56 -2.18
N SER A 2 7.85 10.24 -2.41
CA SER A 2 7.31 8.90 -2.20
C SER A 2 7.98 7.84 -3.07
N TYR A 3 8.39 8.23 -4.28
CA TYR A 3 9.07 7.31 -5.19
C TYR A 3 10.39 6.79 -4.64
N GLN A 4 11.13 7.63 -3.94
CA GLN A 4 12.41 7.21 -3.37
C GLN A 4 12.23 6.15 -2.29
N ALA A 5 11.17 6.26 -1.50
CA ALA A 5 10.90 5.29 -0.44
C ALA A 5 10.53 3.91 -1.00
N ILE A 6 9.62 3.86 -1.99
CA ILE A 6 9.21 2.57 -2.56
C ILE A 6 10.28 1.95 -3.46
N ALA A 7 11.21 2.75 -3.95
CA ALA A 7 12.33 2.27 -4.76
C ALA A 7 13.49 1.75 -3.91
N LYS A 8 13.38 1.82 -2.58
CA LYS A 8 14.42 1.31 -1.69
C LYS A 8 14.71 -0.15 -2.01
N ARG A 9 16.00 -0.47 -2.14
CA ARG A 9 16.41 -1.79 -2.61
C ARG A 9 16.77 -2.70 -1.44
N LEU A 10 16.45 -3.96 -1.59
CA LEU A 10 16.83 -5.00 -0.63
C LEU A 10 17.44 -6.17 -1.38
N ARG A 11 18.34 -6.88 -0.70
CA ARG A 11 19.03 -8.01 -1.30
C ARG A 11 18.36 -9.31 -0.91
N LEU A 12 18.03 -10.11 -1.92
CA LEU A 12 17.49 -11.45 -1.72
C LEU A 12 18.62 -12.43 -1.40
N PRO A 13 18.29 -13.62 -0.84
CA PRO A 13 19.29 -14.66 -0.58
C PRO A 13 20.12 -15.06 -1.81
N THR A 14 19.54 -14.92 -3.01
CA THR A 14 20.24 -15.19 -4.27
C THR A 14 21.28 -14.14 -4.62
N GLY A 15 21.36 -13.04 -3.88
CA GLY A 15 22.20 -11.90 -4.17
C GLY A 15 21.54 -10.88 -5.09
N ARG A 16 20.38 -11.20 -5.67
CA ARG A 16 19.63 -10.27 -6.52
C ARG A 16 19.03 -9.17 -5.68
N GLU A 17 19.06 -7.95 -6.19
CA GLU A 17 18.38 -6.83 -5.55
C GLU A 17 16.99 -6.63 -6.15
N VAL A 18 16.02 -6.35 -5.26
CA VAL A 18 14.64 -6.00 -5.64
C VAL A 18 14.25 -4.72 -4.93
N ALA A 19 13.19 -4.08 -5.41
CA ALA A 19 12.66 -2.88 -4.78
C ALA A 19 11.65 -3.24 -3.70
N LEU A 20 11.48 -2.37 -2.71
CA LEU A 20 10.46 -2.50 -1.67
C LEU A 20 9.07 -2.67 -2.29
N LEU A 21 8.82 -1.99 -3.40
CA LEU A 21 7.56 -2.10 -4.13
C LEU A 21 7.19 -3.54 -4.47
N ASP A 22 8.17 -4.39 -4.81
CA ASP A 22 7.90 -5.78 -5.17
C ASP A 22 7.23 -6.54 -4.03
N GLY A 23 7.64 -6.28 -2.80
CA GLY A 23 7.01 -6.86 -1.62
C GLY A 23 5.57 -6.38 -1.44
N LEU A 24 5.33 -5.09 -1.65
CA LEU A 24 3.98 -4.53 -1.54
C LEU A 24 3.05 -5.11 -2.59
N LYS A 25 3.52 -5.29 -3.81
CA LYS A 25 2.75 -5.92 -4.88
C LYS A 25 2.39 -7.35 -4.51
N PHE A 26 3.31 -8.07 -3.92
CA PHE A 26 3.10 -9.46 -3.57
C PHE A 26 2.15 -9.66 -2.40
N CYS A 27 2.37 -8.96 -1.28
CA CYS A 27 1.58 -9.19 -0.06
C CYS A 27 0.24 -8.48 -0.05
N TYR A 28 0.10 -7.36 -0.76
CA TYR A 28 -1.12 -6.55 -0.75
C TYR A 28 -1.81 -6.45 -2.11
N ASP A 29 -1.20 -6.96 -3.15
CA ASP A 29 -1.71 -6.76 -4.51
C ASP A 29 -1.83 -5.26 -4.85
N LEU A 30 -0.88 -4.47 -4.39
CA LEU A 30 -0.83 -3.04 -4.70
C LEU A 30 -0.03 -2.80 -5.97
N SER A 31 -0.54 -1.92 -6.82
CA SER A 31 0.21 -1.45 -7.97
C SER A 31 1.25 -0.41 -7.54
N GLU A 32 2.14 -0.05 -8.46
CA GLU A 32 3.12 1.01 -8.20
C GLU A 32 2.42 2.33 -7.83
N THR A 33 1.37 2.70 -8.56
CA THR A 33 0.63 3.94 -8.28
C THR A 33 -0.08 3.89 -6.93
N ASP A 34 -0.64 2.73 -6.56
CA ASP A 34 -1.24 2.55 -5.24
C ASP A 34 -0.21 2.77 -4.13
N ALA A 35 0.97 2.20 -4.30
CA ALA A 35 2.06 2.33 -3.32
C ALA A 35 2.55 3.77 -3.20
N VAL A 36 2.66 4.48 -4.31
CA VAL A 36 3.06 5.89 -4.32
C VAL A 36 2.04 6.73 -3.54
N ILE A 37 0.76 6.49 -3.75
CA ILE A 37 -0.32 7.19 -3.04
C ILE A 37 -0.23 6.89 -1.54
N LEU A 38 -0.09 5.62 -1.17
CA LEU A 38 0.03 5.21 0.22
C LEU A 38 1.21 5.92 0.91
N PHE A 39 2.36 5.92 0.27
CA PHE A 39 3.57 6.51 0.86
C PHE A 39 3.44 8.02 0.98
N GLU A 40 2.74 8.67 0.06
CA GLU A 40 2.47 10.10 0.19
C GLU A 40 1.56 10.38 1.39
N LEU A 41 0.50 9.60 1.57
CA LEU A 41 -0.41 9.77 2.69
C LEU A 41 0.23 9.44 4.05
N LEU A 42 1.25 8.60 4.06
CA LEU A 42 2.00 8.29 5.29
C LEU A 42 2.74 9.51 5.86
N ARG A 43 2.83 10.60 5.10
CA ARG A 43 3.37 11.87 5.62
C ARG A 43 2.46 12.49 6.67
N GLY A 44 1.21 12.02 6.81
CA GLY A 44 0.31 12.46 7.85
C GLY A 44 -0.47 13.73 7.56
N LYS A 45 -0.47 14.18 6.31
CA LYS A 45 -1.23 15.35 5.88
C LYS A 45 -2.58 14.94 5.33
N GLU A 46 -3.48 15.91 5.19
CA GLU A 46 -4.77 15.71 4.53
C GLU A 46 -4.64 16.03 3.04
N TYR A 47 -5.27 15.23 2.21
CA TYR A 47 -5.21 15.37 0.77
C TYR A 47 -6.60 15.29 0.15
N THR A 48 -6.78 16.01 -0.93
CA THR A 48 -7.94 15.83 -1.82
C THR A 48 -7.48 15.08 -3.06
N VAL A 49 -8.44 14.58 -3.85
CA VAL A 49 -8.10 13.95 -5.15
C VAL A 49 -7.31 14.94 -6.01
N ASP A 50 -7.77 16.20 -6.06
CA ASP A 50 -7.10 17.22 -6.88
C ASP A 50 -5.68 17.49 -6.41
N SER A 51 -5.46 17.59 -5.09
CA SER A 51 -4.12 17.82 -4.57
C SER A 51 -3.17 16.66 -4.89
N LEU A 52 -3.66 15.43 -4.81
CA LEU A 52 -2.86 14.25 -5.15
C LEU A 52 -2.57 14.17 -6.65
N THR A 53 -3.54 14.53 -7.47
CA THR A 53 -3.36 14.59 -8.92
C THR A 53 -2.22 15.56 -9.29
N ASP A 54 -2.24 16.73 -8.68
CA ASP A 54 -1.21 17.75 -8.95
C ASP A 54 0.15 17.31 -8.40
N LEU A 55 0.18 16.78 -7.19
CA LEU A 55 1.42 16.42 -6.50
C LEU A 55 2.11 15.22 -7.15
N LEU A 56 1.33 14.21 -7.52
CA LEU A 56 1.87 12.95 -8.04
C LEU A 56 1.85 12.85 -9.55
N ASN A 57 1.25 13.82 -10.21
CA ASN A 57 1.12 13.84 -11.67
C ASN A 57 0.46 12.56 -12.22
N LEU A 58 -0.62 12.14 -11.55
CA LEU A 58 -1.43 10.99 -11.95
C LEU A 58 -2.84 11.47 -12.30
N SER A 59 -3.53 10.68 -13.12
CA SER A 59 -4.91 11.00 -13.49
C SER A 59 -5.87 10.86 -12.30
N LYS A 60 -6.99 11.56 -12.36
CA LYS A 60 -8.04 11.44 -11.34
C LYS A 60 -8.53 10.01 -11.20
N ALA A 61 -8.68 9.30 -12.31
CA ALA A 61 -9.12 7.91 -12.30
C ALA A 61 -8.14 7.02 -11.55
N THR A 62 -6.85 7.20 -11.79
CA THR A 62 -5.80 6.43 -11.11
C THR A 62 -5.79 6.73 -9.61
N ILE A 63 -5.88 8.01 -9.24
CA ILE A 63 -5.94 8.43 -7.84
C ILE A 63 -7.17 7.85 -7.15
N ASN A 64 -8.33 7.94 -7.77
CA ASN A 64 -9.57 7.42 -7.18
C ASN A 64 -9.51 5.91 -6.97
N ARG A 65 -8.99 5.15 -7.93
CA ARG A 65 -8.83 3.71 -7.77
C ARG A 65 -7.90 3.36 -6.62
N GLY A 66 -6.77 4.04 -6.56
CA GLY A 66 -5.80 3.80 -5.49
C GLY A 66 -6.36 4.14 -4.13
N LEU A 67 -7.01 5.29 -4.00
CA LEU A 67 -7.63 5.71 -2.73
C LEU A 67 -8.72 4.74 -2.29
N THR A 68 -9.58 4.30 -3.22
CA THR A 68 -10.64 3.33 -2.90
C THR A 68 -10.03 2.06 -2.33
N LYS A 69 -8.99 1.55 -2.96
CA LYS A 69 -8.32 0.34 -2.49
C LYS A 69 -7.69 0.52 -1.11
N LEU A 70 -7.03 1.65 -0.88
CA LEU A 70 -6.40 1.95 0.40
C LEU A 70 -7.42 2.15 1.52
N VAL A 71 -8.57 2.75 1.20
CA VAL A 71 -9.67 2.87 2.16
C VAL A 71 -10.24 1.49 2.50
N GLU A 72 -10.45 0.63 1.50
CA GLU A 72 -10.94 -0.73 1.71
C GLU A 72 -9.98 -1.56 2.56
N LEU A 73 -8.67 -1.36 2.41
CA LEU A 73 -7.67 -2.04 3.24
C LEU A 73 -7.64 -1.49 4.67
N GLY A 74 -8.32 -0.38 4.93
CA GLY A 74 -8.34 0.24 6.24
C GLY A 74 -7.12 1.09 6.55
N PHE A 75 -6.32 1.43 5.54
CA PHE A 75 -5.13 2.27 5.73
C PHE A 75 -5.45 3.75 5.72
N VAL A 76 -6.43 4.16 4.95
CA VAL A 76 -6.75 5.57 4.68
C VAL A 76 -8.16 5.88 5.12
N GLU A 77 -8.33 7.00 5.79
CA GLU A 77 -9.62 7.53 6.19
C GLU A 77 -10.11 8.51 5.14
N ARG A 78 -11.39 8.39 4.81
CA ARG A 78 -12.08 9.30 3.91
C ARG A 78 -13.06 10.12 4.73
N ILE A 79 -12.89 11.43 4.74
CA ILE A 79 -13.72 12.34 5.50
C ILE A 79 -14.44 13.27 4.54
N ARG A 80 -15.76 13.33 4.67
CA ARG A 80 -16.56 14.25 3.87
C ARG A 80 -16.42 15.67 4.43
N GLU A 81 -16.12 16.63 3.57
CA GLU A 81 -16.07 18.04 3.97
C GLU A 81 -17.47 18.54 4.32
N LYS A 82 -17.57 19.26 5.45
CA LYS A 82 -18.85 19.82 5.90
C LYS A 82 -19.36 20.95 5.00
N ARG A 83 -18.45 21.63 4.29
CA ARG A 83 -18.82 22.66 3.34
C ARG A 83 -19.04 22.07 1.96
N SER A 84 -20.14 21.38 1.81
CA SER A 84 -20.53 21.03 0.46
C SER A 84 -21.22 22.24 -0.15
N GLN A 85 -20.57 22.90 -1.08
CA GLN A 85 -21.28 23.76 -2.02
C GLN A 85 -22.26 22.91 -2.80
N VAL A 86 -23.32 23.53 -3.22
CA VAL A 86 -24.32 22.90 -4.09
C VAL A 86 -23.60 22.12 -5.20
N GLY A 87 -23.74 20.80 -5.21
CA GLY A 87 -23.14 19.97 -6.22
C GLY A 87 -22.47 18.72 -5.66
N ARG A 88 -21.20 18.54 -5.90
CA ARG A 88 -20.49 17.32 -5.57
C ARG A 88 -19.94 17.33 -4.15
N PRO A 89 -20.12 16.24 -3.37
CA PRO A 89 -19.46 16.13 -2.09
C PRO A 89 -17.95 16.07 -2.29
N ARG A 90 -17.23 16.81 -1.47
CA ARG A 90 -15.77 16.77 -1.45
C ARG A 90 -15.31 15.90 -0.30
N TYR A 91 -14.28 15.14 -0.56
CA TYR A 91 -13.68 14.26 0.44
C TYR A 91 -12.23 14.61 0.66
N LYS A 92 -11.80 14.50 1.90
CA LYS A 92 -10.39 14.54 2.27
C LYS A 92 -9.94 13.15 2.66
N TYR A 93 -8.71 12.84 2.33
CA TYR A 93 -8.10 11.55 2.61
C TYR A 93 -6.87 11.76 3.47
N SER A 94 -6.73 10.93 4.49
CA SER A 94 -5.60 11.04 5.40
C SER A 94 -5.32 9.72 6.10
N ILE A 95 -4.11 9.63 6.64
CA ILE A 95 -3.73 8.59 7.58
C ILE A 95 -3.49 9.32 8.90
N SER A 96 -4.44 9.21 9.83
CA SER A 96 -4.39 9.98 11.08
C SER A 96 -3.25 9.55 11.99
N ASN A 97 -2.86 8.28 11.94
CA ASN A 97 -1.75 7.77 12.74
C ASN A 97 -0.80 6.95 11.85
N PRO A 98 0.15 7.61 11.18
CA PRO A 98 1.07 6.91 10.28
C PRO A 98 1.88 5.80 10.95
N LYS A 99 2.30 5.99 12.19
CA LYS A 99 3.07 4.96 12.90
C LYS A 99 2.27 3.68 13.09
N ARG A 100 0.99 3.81 13.39
CA ARG A 100 0.09 2.66 13.53
C ARG A 100 -0.04 1.90 12.22
N ILE A 101 -0.18 2.63 11.11
CA ILE A 101 -0.31 2.01 9.79
C ILE A 101 0.99 1.31 9.40
N VAL A 102 2.13 1.93 9.65
CA VAL A 102 3.44 1.30 9.38
C VAL A 102 3.59 0.02 10.21
N SER A 103 3.22 0.05 11.49
CA SER A 103 3.26 -1.15 12.35
C SER A 103 2.37 -2.25 11.81
N ARG A 104 1.18 -1.90 11.33
CA ARG A 104 0.27 -2.86 10.72
C ARG A 104 0.87 -3.48 9.46
N ILE A 105 1.48 -2.65 8.62
CA ILE A 105 2.12 -3.13 7.40
C ILE A 105 3.23 -4.13 7.73
N MET A 106 4.06 -3.81 8.71
CA MET A 106 5.13 -4.71 9.15
C MET A 106 4.57 -6.04 9.66
N LYS A 107 3.50 -6.00 10.44
CA LYS A 107 2.85 -7.20 10.95
C LYS A 107 2.24 -8.03 9.80
N ASP A 108 1.61 -7.38 8.85
CA ASP A 108 1.03 -8.05 7.69
C ASP A 108 2.12 -8.74 6.85
N PHE A 109 3.30 -8.13 6.73
CA PHE A 109 4.43 -8.74 6.05
C PHE A 109 4.92 -9.99 6.77
N GLU A 110 4.96 -9.95 8.09
CA GLU A 110 5.29 -11.14 8.88
C GLU A 110 4.30 -12.27 8.61
N GLN A 111 3.01 -11.95 8.57
CA GLN A 111 1.96 -12.93 8.28
C GLN A 111 2.06 -13.45 6.86
N CYS A 112 2.36 -12.59 5.90
CA CYS A 112 2.55 -12.97 4.51
C CYS A 112 3.71 -13.96 4.38
N SER A 113 4.83 -13.68 5.04
CA SER A 113 6.00 -14.56 5.08
C SER A 113 5.66 -15.90 5.74
N GLU A 114 4.94 -15.87 6.84
CA GLU A 114 4.56 -17.07 7.56
C GLU A 114 3.62 -17.96 6.77
N ALA A 115 2.68 -17.34 6.05
CA ALA A 115 1.79 -18.08 5.15
C ALA A 115 2.58 -18.82 4.07
N PHE A 116 3.62 -18.19 3.54
CA PHE A 116 4.52 -18.82 2.57
C PHE A 116 5.26 -20.00 3.14
N LYS A 117 5.83 -19.82 4.35
CA LYS A 117 6.56 -20.89 5.02
C LYS A 117 5.66 -22.08 5.27
N ASN A 118 4.43 -21.86 5.72
CA ASN A 118 3.48 -22.93 5.99
C ASN A 118 3.11 -23.67 4.71
N ALA A 119 2.86 -22.94 3.62
CA ALA A 119 2.56 -23.55 2.33
C ALA A 119 3.74 -24.40 1.83
N LEU A 120 4.96 -23.90 1.99
CA LEU A 120 6.17 -24.67 1.64
C LEU A 120 6.30 -25.95 2.45
N ARG A 121 6.06 -25.87 3.76
CA ARG A 121 6.12 -27.06 4.62
C ARG A 121 5.12 -28.13 4.19
N GLU A 122 3.90 -27.72 3.87
CA GLU A 122 2.88 -28.64 3.38
C GLU A 122 3.24 -29.25 2.05
N ALA A 123 3.71 -28.43 1.11
CA ALA A 123 4.11 -28.92 -0.22
C ALA A 123 5.28 -29.91 -0.11
N PHE A 124 6.29 -29.58 0.69
CA PHE A 124 7.45 -30.46 0.89
C PHE A 124 7.07 -31.75 1.61
N ARG A 125 6.17 -31.68 2.57
CA ARG A 125 5.68 -32.86 3.28
C ARG A 125 5.04 -33.83 2.29
N GLU A 126 4.21 -33.35 1.38
CA GLU A 126 3.58 -34.17 0.37
C GLU A 126 4.60 -34.76 -0.61
N LEU A 127 5.52 -33.92 -1.09
CA LEU A 127 6.51 -34.32 -2.09
C LEU A 127 7.53 -35.32 -1.51
N VAL A 128 8.02 -35.08 -0.30
CA VAL A 128 9.04 -35.93 0.31
C VAL A 128 8.46 -37.26 0.80
N SER A 129 7.24 -37.24 1.32
CA SER A 129 6.62 -38.48 1.83
C SER A 129 6.26 -39.48 0.73
N LYS A 130 6.17 -39.02 -0.51
CA LYS A 130 5.85 -39.87 -1.67
C LYS A 130 7.09 -40.52 -2.34
N THR A 131 8.25 -40.15 -1.84
CA THR A 131 9.49 -40.77 -2.29
C THR A 131 9.97 -41.80 -1.27
#